data_43cdff4e9d37ec81325c2a89ad20dd1a
#
_entry.id   43cdff4e9d37ec81325c2a89ad20dd1a
#
_cell.length_a   1.000
_cell.length_b   1.000
_cell.length_c   1.000
_cell.angle_alpha   90.00
_cell.angle_beta   90.00
_cell.angle_gamma   90.00
#
_symmetry.space_group_name_H-M   'P 1'
#
loop_
_entity.id
_entity.type
_entity.pdbx_description
1 polymer ?
#
loop_
_entity_poly.entity_id
_entity_poly.type
_entity_poly.pdbx_seq_one_letter_code
_entity_poly.pdbx_strand_id
1 'polypeptide(L)'
;MDLIIPKFIFIVPYRNREKEKTHFSIYMKYIMEDHDKNDYEIYYSHQTDLRPFNRGATKNIGFIAMKNKYPDHYKNITLVFNDIDTLPAFKNTFNYITSSGTVKHFYGFHFALGGIFSITGGDFEQCNGFPNNWGWGLEDNAMLDRVLLHELNVDRNQFHPINSKQVIHLYDTPQRLVSNNDPGNYIKKNFIDNLDKIYELNYTIANHITSNDAHNDPHNDPHNDATNHANDTNKLTLIHQKEYIINIEHFRTLVNPANEIFYNQNTFYAKKLLPNVYENSVRRSRWGLKF
;
A
#
# COMPACT_ATOMS: atom_id res chain seq x y z
N MET A 1 16.11 -19.18 15.51
CA MET A 1 15.52 -17.90 15.97
C MET A 1 14.02 -18.01 15.72
N ASP A 2 13.23 -17.77 16.73
CA ASP A 2 11.79 -17.80 16.59
C ASP A 2 11.35 -16.64 15.68
N LEU A 3 10.36 -16.89 14.83
CA LEU A 3 9.80 -15.91 13.92
C LEU A 3 9.08 -14.83 14.76
N ILE A 4 9.56 -13.60 14.72
CA ILE A 4 8.89 -12.47 15.37
C ILE A 4 7.69 -12.07 14.50
N ILE A 5 6.50 -12.09 15.09
CA ILE A 5 5.27 -11.76 14.41
C ILE A 5 4.94 -10.28 14.67
N PRO A 6 4.92 -9.43 13.64
CA PRO A 6 4.57 -8.03 13.80
C PRO A 6 3.09 -7.85 14.11
N LYS A 7 2.73 -6.81 14.85
CA LYS A 7 1.33 -6.43 15.10
C LYS A 7 0.66 -5.83 13.87
N PHE A 8 1.44 -5.09 13.06
CA PHE A 8 0.95 -4.49 11.81
C PHE A 8 2.03 -4.39 10.74
N ILE A 9 1.60 -4.41 9.49
CA ILE A 9 2.46 -4.40 8.31
C ILE A 9 1.96 -3.35 7.33
N PHE A 10 2.84 -2.43 6.93
CA PHE A 10 2.56 -1.52 5.83
C PHE A 10 2.75 -2.23 4.49
N ILE A 11 1.75 -2.12 3.61
CA ILE A 11 1.82 -2.52 2.21
C ILE A 11 1.71 -1.24 1.37
N VAL A 12 2.83 -0.89 0.73
CA VAL A 12 3.00 0.36 0.00
C VAL A 12 3.19 0.05 -1.50
N PRO A 13 2.11 0.12 -2.30
CA PRO A 13 2.20 -0.19 -3.72
C PRO A 13 2.90 0.94 -4.47
N TYR A 14 3.86 0.60 -5.35
CA TYR A 14 4.49 1.61 -6.18
C TYR A 14 4.99 1.06 -7.53
N ARG A 15 5.19 1.99 -8.47
CA ARG A 15 5.85 1.78 -9.74
C ARG A 15 6.36 3.11 -10.27
N ASN A 16 7.64 3.16 -10.71
CA ASN A 16 8.27 4.37 -11.26
C ASN A 16 8.16 5.59 -10.31
N ARG A 17 8.34 5.37 -9.00
CA ARG A 17 8.18 6.35 -7.92
C ARG A 17 9.34 6.27 -6.93
N GLU A 18 10.58 6.22 -7.44
CA GLU A 18 11.76 6.05 -6.61
C GLU A 18 12.01 7.22 -5.65
N LYS A 19 11.68 8.45 -6.10
CA LYS A 19 11.83 9.65 -5.27
C LYS A 19 10.85 9.62 -4.09
N GLU A 20 9.58 9.31 -4.37
CA GLU A 20 8.54 9.19 -3.35
C GLU A 20 8.85 8.04 -2.39
N LYS A 21 9.34 6.89 -2.90
CA LYS A 21 9.78 5.77 -2.06
C LYS A 21 10.91 6.18 -1.12
N THR A 22 11.94 6.86 -1.63
CA THR A 22 13.05 7.34 -0.83
C THR A 22 12.57 8.32 0.24
N HIS A 23 11.72 9.27 -0.13
CA HIS A 23 11.12 10.21 0.82
C HIS A 23 10.29 9.48 1.88
N PHE A 24 9.43 8.55 1.46
CA PHE A 24 8.60 7.74 2.35
C PHE A 24 9.45 6.97 3.36
N SER A 25 10.48 6.25 2.90
CA SER A 25 11.39 5.49 3.77
C SER A 25 12.09 6.38 4.81
N ILE A 26 12.66 7.50 4.38
CA ILE A 26 13.35 8.43 5.30
C ILE A 26 12.37 8.99 6.33
N TYR A 27 11.20 9.44 5.87
CA TYR A 27 10.24 10.11 6.75
C TYR A 27 9.54 9.14 7.70
N MET A 28 9.26 7.91 7.28
CA MET A 28 8.67 6.88 8.13
C MET A 28 9.61 6.46 9.27
N LYS A 29 10.94 6.62 9.14
CA LYS A 29 11.88 6.43 10.27
C LYS A 29 11.56 7.39 11.41
N TYR A 30 11.25 8.64 11.09
CA TYR A 30 10.80 9.62 12.07
C TYR A 30 9.41 9.31 12.63
N ILE A 31 8.45 9.02 11.77
CA ILE A 31 7.07 8.74 12.18
C ILE A 31 6.97 7.54 13.12
N MET A 32 7.77 6.49 12.86
CA MET A 32 7.74 5.21 13.58
C MET A 32 8.78 5.12 14.72
N GLU A 33 9.48 6.22 15.03
CA GLU A 33 10.58 6.23 16.01
C GLU A 33 10.15 5.76 17.41
N ASP A 34 8.93 6.09 17.81
CA ASP A 34 8.38 5.77 19.13
C ASP A 34 7.76 4.35 19.19
N HIS A 35 7.70 3.62 18.07
CA HIS A 35 7.19 2.24 18.02
C HIS A 35 8.30 1.20 18.22
N ASP A 36 7.97 0.10 18.90
CA ASP A 36 8.88 -1.06 18.93
C ASP A 36 9.07 -1.59 17.50
N LYS A 37 10.32 -1.78 17.10
CA LYS A 37 10.69 -2.24 15.76
C LYS A 37 10.26 -3.68 15.47
N ASN A 38 9.92 -4.44 16.49
CA ASN A 38 9.34 -5.77 16.34
C ASN A 38 7.83 -5.74 16.10
N ASP A 39 7.19 -4.61 16.37
CA ASP A 39 5.75 -4.46 16.24
C ASP A 39 5.30 -4.23 14.80
N TYR A 40 6.20 -3.79 13.91
CA TYR A 40 5.83 -3.46 12.53
C TYR A 40 6.90 -3.82 11.49
N GLU A 41 6.46 -3.94 10.25
CA GLU A 41 7.29 -4.07 9.04
C GLU A 41 6.71 -3.21 7.92
N ILE A 42 7.57 -2.75 6.99
CA ILE A 42 7.16 -1.99 5.81
C ILE A 42 7.55 -2.76 4.56
N TYR A 43 6.59 -3.00 3.68
CA TYR A 43 6.78 -3.68 2.40
C TYR A 43 6.39 -2.77 1.25
N TYR A 44 7.39 -2.43 0.44
CA TYR A 44 7.19 -1.76 -0.84
C TYR A 44 6.82 -2.79 -1.88
N SER A 45 5.55 -2.82 -2.27
CA SER A 45 5.05 -3.73 -3.30
C SER A 45 5.29 -3.10 -4.66
N HIS A 46 6.31 -3.58 -5.37
CA HIS A 46 6.88 -2.98 -6.57
C HIS A 46 6.54 -3.77 -7.83
N GLN A 47 5.72 -3.21 -8.70
CA GLN A 47 5.51 -3.78 -10.03
C GLN A 47 6.68 -3.41 -10.94
N THR A 48 7.50 -4.39 -11.34
CA THR A 48 8.75 -4.17 -12.11
C THR A 48 8.58 -4.31 -13.61
N ASP A 49 7.49 -4.93 -14.08
CA ASP A 49 7.24 -5.13 -15.50
C ASP A 49 6.87 -3.84 -16.26
N LEU A 50 6.79 -3.90 -17.59
CA LEU A 50 6.53 -2.73 -18.44
C LEU A 50 5.03 -2.47 -18.71
N ARG A 51 4.14 -3.33 -18.19
CA ARG A 51 2.69 -3.17 -18.38
C ARG A 51 2.17 -1.94 -17.60
N PRO A 52 0.97 -1.43 -17.91
CA PRO A 52 0.34 -0.39 -17.10
C PRO A 52 0.30 -0.76 -15.61
N PHE A 53 0.38 0.24 -14.72
CA PHE A 53 0.36 -0.04 -13.28
C PHE A 53 -0.99 -0.64 -12.87
N ASN A 54 -0.95 -1.82 -12.26
CA ASN A 54 -2.10 -2.48 -11.65
C ASN A 54 -2.02 -2.33 -10.13
N ARG A 55 -2.50 -1.17 -9.64
CA ARG A 55 -2.37 -0.81 -8.23
C ARG A 55 -3.11 -1.78 -7.31
N GLY A 56 -4.31 -2.25 -7.73
CA GLY A 56 -5.08 -3.23 -6.97
C GLY A 56 -4.35 -4.57 -6.85
N ALA A 57 -3.89 -5.13 -7.99
CA ALA A 57 -3.12 -6.38 -7.98
C ALA A 57 -1.82 -6.24 -7.18
N THR A 58 -1.15 -5.10 -7.26
CA THR A 58 0.09 -4.85 -6.51
C THR A 58 -0.16 -4.86 -4.99
N LYS A 59 -1.28 -4.30 -4.53
CA LYS A 59 -1.73 -4.39 -3.13
C LYS A 59 -2.07 -5.85 -2.73
N ASN A 60 -2.79 -6.57 -3.59
CA ASN A 60 -3.15 -7.96 -3.39
C ASN A 60 -1.92 -8.87 -3.28
N ILE A 61 -0.92 -8.66 -4.14
CA ILE A 61 0.34 -9.42 -4.12
C ILE A 61 1.14 -9.12 -2.84
N GLY A 62 1.11 -7.88 -2.36
CA GLY A 62 1.64 -7.54 -1.06
C GLY A 62 1.00 -8.37 0.06
N PHE A 63 -0.33 -8.53 0.06
CA PHE A 63 -1.02 -9.41 0.98
C PHE A 63 -0.63 -10.89 0.80
N ILE A 64 -0.57 -11.41 -0.44
CA ILE A 64 -0.18 -12.80 -0.73
C ILE A 64 1.23 -13.08 -0.16
N ALA A 65 2.16 -12.16 -0.33
CA ALA A 65 3.50 -12.27 0.23
C ALA A 65 3.49 -12.36 1.77
N MET A 66 2.63 -11.58 2.43
CA MET A 66 2.47 -11.63 3.89
C MET A 66 1.79 -12.91 4.36
N LYS A 67 0.78 -13.38 3.65
CA LYS A 67 0.13 -14.66 3.92
C LYS A 67 1.12 -15.83 3.81
N ASN A 68 2.01 -15.80 2.80
CA ASN A 68 3.04 -16.82 2.63
C ASN A 68 4.13 -16.73 3.70
N LYS A 69 4.49 -15.52 4.15
CA LYS A 69 5.50 -15.32 5.20
C LYS A 69 4.99 -15.69 6.60
N TYR A 70 3.71 -15.43 6.88
CA TYR A 70 3.08 -15.63 8.18
C TYR A 70 1.82 -16.51 8.10
N PRO A 71 1.91 -17.76 7.58
CA PRO A 71 0.75 -18.57 7.23
C PRO A 71 -0.21 -18.82 8.39
N ASP A 72 0.31 -18.98 9.61
CA ASP A 72 -0.48 -19.24 10.80
C ASP A 72 -0.98 -17.96 11.51
N HIS A 73 -0.45 -16.78 11.14
CA HIS A 73 -0.68 -15.54 11.88
C HIS A 73 -1.29 -14.42 11.04
N TYR A 74 -1.20 -14.44 9.70
CA TYR A 74 -1.60 -13.35 8.83
C TYR A 74 -3.02 -12.82 9.07
N LYS A 75 -3.94 -13.71 9.49
CA LYS A 75 -5.35 -13.33 9.73
C LYS A 75 -5.50 -12.28 10.83
N ASN A 76 -4.63 -12.32 11.84
CA ASN A 76 -4.66 -11.43 12.99
C ASN A 76 -3.71 -10.23 12.86
N ILE A 77 -2.82 -10.23 11.87
CA ILE A 77 -1.93 -9.10 11.59
C ILE A 77 -2.75 -7.98 10.96
N THR A 78 -2.60 -6.76 11.46
CA THR A 78 -3.15 -5.57 10.82
C THR A 78 -2.35 -5.22 9.56
N LEU A 79 -3.00 -5.15 8.42
CA LEU A 79 -2.43 -4.62 7.18
C LEU A 79 -2.75 -3.14 7.07
N VAL A 80 -1.74 -2.32 6.85
CA VAL A 80 -1.88 -0.89 6.60
C VAL A 80 -1.59 -0.63 5.13
N PHE A 81 -2.63 -0.45 4.33
CA PHE A 81 -2.45 -0.01 2.94
C PHE A 81 -2.21 1.48 2.91
N ASN A 82 -1.04 1.87 2.42
CA ASN A 82 -0.59 3.26 2.41
C ASN A 82 -0.06 3.62 1.02
N ASP A 83 -0.59 4.69 0.45
CA ASP A 83 -0.06 5.20 -0.82
C ASP A 83 1.33 5.78 -0.62
N ILE A 84 2.22 5.54 -1.59
CA ILE A 84 3.64 5.95 -1.52
C ILE A 84 3.84 7.47 -1.40
N ASP A 85 2.84 8.25 -1.78
CA ASP A 85 2.83 9.70 -1.80
C ASP A 85 2.04 10.33 -0.64
N THR A 86 1.60 9.54 0.35
CA THR A 86 0.83 10.02 1.51
C THR A 86 1.49 9.60 2.82
N LEU A 87 1.70 10.57 3.72
CA LEU A 87 2.42 10.40 4.98
C LEU A 87 1.70 11.15 6.11
N PRO A 88 1.62 10.63 7.33
CA PRO A 88 1.18 11.44 8.46
C PRO A 88 2.14 12.62 8.66
N ALA A 89 1.62 13.83 8.98
CA ALA A 89 2.46 15.00 9.16
C ALA A 89 3.23 14.97 10.47
N PHE A 90 2.75 14.25 11.47
CA PHE A 90 3.32 14.18 12.82
C PHE A 90 3.33 12.75 13.34
N LYS A 91 4.22 12.44 14.30
CA LYS A 91 4.20 11.21 15.06
C LYS A 91 2.87 11.01 15.76
N ASN A 92 2.49 9.78 15.98
CA ASN A 92 1.29 9.40 16.74
C ASN A 92 -0.03 9.98 16.21
N THR A 93 -0.06 10.45 14.95
CA THR A 93 -1.30 10.91 14.29
C THR A 93 -2.31 9.77 14.17
N PHE A 94 -1.84 8.54 13.89
CA PHE A 94 -2.69 7.38 13.63
C PHE A 94 -2.38 6.22 14.57
N ASN A 95 -3.42 5.62 15.12
CA ASN A 95 -3.34 4.30 15.73
C ASN A 95 -3.69 3.24 14.66
N TYR A 96 -2.66 2.65 14.03
CA TYR A 96 -2.82 1.74 12.91
C TYR A 96 -3.48 0.41 13.27
N ILE A 97 -3.29 -0.10 14.50
CA ILE A 97 -3.77 -1.41 14.90
C ILE A 97 -5.29 -1.45 14.90
N THR A 98 -5.84 -2.49 14.26
CA THR A 98 -7.26 -2.80 14.24
C THR A 98 -7.53 -4.26 14.64
N SER A 99 -8.79 -4.62 14.78
CA SER A 99 -9.25 -5.98 15.09
C SER A 99 -10.22 -6.45 14.01
N SER A 100 -10.45 -7.76 13.94
CA SER A 100 -11.41 -8.34 13.02
C SER A 100 -12.80 -7.69 13.18
N GLY A 101 -13.45 -7.46 12.06
CA GLY A 101 -14.72 -6.77 11.96
C GLY A 101 -14.62 -5.24 11.85
N THR A 102 -13.40 -4.66 11.97
CA THR A 102 -13.22 -3.20 11.92
C THR A 102 -12.13 -2.80 10.95
N VAL A 103 -12.46 -1.89 10.05
CA VAL A 103 -11.55 -1.23 9.10
C VAL A 103 -11.37 0.22 9.55
N LYS A 104 -10.13 0.65 9.81
CA LYS A 104 -9.84 2.05 10.14
C LYS A 104 -9.43 2.80 8.89
N HIS A 105 -10.10 3.91 8.61
CA HIS A 105 -9.78 4.77 7.46
C HIS A 105 -9.23 6.10 7.96
N PHE A 106 -7.97 6.41 7.61
CA PHE A 106 -7.24 7.56 8.14
C PHE A 106 -7.17 8.75 7.18
N TYR A 107 -7.06 8.51 5.87
CA TYR A 107 -6.89 9.57 4.90
C TYR A 107 -7.43 9.18 3.53
N GLY A 108 -8.09 10.13 2.84
CA GLY A 108 -8.60 9.93 1.49
C GLY A 108 -9.98 10.57 1.25
N PHE A 109 -10.75 9.91 0.39
CA PHE A 109 -12.14 10.28 0.13
C PHE A 109 -13.10 9.41 0.96
N HIS A 110 -14.20 9.98 1.45
CA HIS A 110 -15.20 9.22 2.21
C HIS A 110 -15.86 8.08 1.43
N PHE A 111 -15.87 8.16 0.10
CA PHE A 111 -16.49 7.20 -0.81
C PHE A 111 -15.52 6.14 -1.36
N ALA A 112 -14.31 6.03 -0.79
CA ALA A 112 -13.29 5.08 -1.22
C ALA A 112 -12.40 4.71 -0.03
N LEU A 113 -11.84 3.51 0.00
CA LEU A 113 -10.76 3.11 0.92
C LEU A 113 -9.42 3.26 0.22
N GLY A 114 -8.95 4.51 0.11
CA GLY A 114 -7.66 4.88 -0.47
C GLY A 114 -6.84 5.73 0.48
N GLY A 115 -5.67 6.16 0.02
CA GLY A 115 -4.73 6.95 0.82
C GLY A 115 -4.10 6.12 1.93
N ILE A 116 -4.69 6.11 3.13
CA ILE A 116 -4.21 5.33 4.28
C ILE A 116 -5.39 4.67 4.99
N PHE A 117 -5.38 3.33 5.09
CA PHE A 117 -6.35 2.59 5.89
C PHE A 117 -5.77 1.29 6.44
N SER A 118 -6.38 0.77 7.51
CA SER A 118 -6.00 -0.50 8.16
C SER A 118 -7.14 -1.49 8.14
N ILE A 119 -6.81 -2.77 7.92
CA ILE A 119 -7.72 -3.91 7.95
C ILE A 119 -6.96 -5.13 8.44
N THR A 120 -7.59 -6.09 9.11
CA THR A 120 -6.91 -7.36 9.43
C THR A 120 -6.71 -8.21 8.17
N GLY A 121 -5.67 -9.06 8.15
CA GLY A 121 -5.43 -9.94 7.00
C GLY A 121 -6.60 -10.91 6.77
N GLY A 122 -7.30 -11.34 7.83
CA GLY A 122 -8.49 -12.19 7.71
C GLY A 122 -9.66 -11.48 7.05
N ASP A 123 -9.97 -10.25 7.45
CA ASP A 123 -11.04 -9.45 6.86
C ASP A 123 -10.72 -9.05 5.42
N PHE A 124 -9.44 -8.75 5.12
CA PHE A 124 -9.00 -8.47 3.76
C PHE A 124 -9.19 -9.66 2.83
N GLU A 125 -8.85 -10.87 3.29
CA GLU A 125 -9.10 -12.11 2.55
C GLU A 125 -10.60 -12.36 2.35
N GLN A 126 -11.41 -12.17 3.39
CA GLN A 126 -12.86 -12.30 3.31
C GLN A 126 -13.46 -11.35 2.28
N CYS A 127 -12.96 -10.12 2.18
CA CYS A 127 -13.35 -9.14 1.16
C CYS A 127 -12.86 -9.50 -0.24
N ASN A 128 -12.04 -10.55 -0.41
CA ASN A 128 -11.38 -10.94 -1.66
C ASN A 128 -10.50 -9.83 -2.25
N GLY A 129 -9.87 -9.01 -1.37
CA GLY A 129 -8.91 -7.97 -1.72
C GLY A 129 -9.43 -6.87 -2.64
N PHE A 130 -8.53 -6.26 -3.41
CA PHE A 130 -8.85 -5.24 -4.41
C PHE A 130 -9.19 -5.86 -5.77
N PRO A 131 -9.92 -5.15 -6.65
CA PRO A 131 -10.01 -5.54 -8.05
C PRO A 131 -8.67 -5.35 -8.76
N ASN A 132 -8.34 -6.25 -9.68
CA ASN A 132 -7.09 -6.24 -10.45
C ASN A 132 -7.20 -5.35 -11.71
N ASN A 133 -7.61 -4.11 -11.54
CA ASN A 133 -7.80 -3.18 -12.65
C ASN A 133 -6.46 -2.68 -13.19
N TRP A 134 -6.24 -2.77 -14.50
CA TRP A 134 -5.10 -2.16 -15.17
C TRP A 134 -5.35 -0.67 -15.41
N GLY A 135 -4.33 0.13 -15.12
CA GLY A 135 -4.45 1.59 -15.11
C GLY A 135 -5.02 2.12 -13.79
N TRP A 136 -5.33 3.43 -13.77
CA TRP A 136 -5.75 4.12 -12.55
C TRP A 136 -7.27 4.22 -12.44
N GLY A 137 -7.80 3.95 -11.25
CA GLY A 137 -9.13 4.36 -10.81
C GLY A 137 -10.04 3.21 -10.33
N LEU A 138 -10.94 3.56 -9.41
CA LEU A 138 -12.05 2.77 -8.87
C LEU A 138 -11.68 1.56 -7.99
N GLU A 139 -10.41 1.17 -7.87
CA GLU A 139 -10.03 0.05 -7.00
C GLU A 139 -10.32 0.32 -5.51
N ASP A 140 -10.09 1.55 -5.05
CA ASP A 140 -10.33 1.95 -3.66
C ASP A 140 -11.84 2.09 -3.35
N ASN A 141 -12.64 2.46 -4.35
CA ASN A 141 -14.11 2.48 -4.25
C ASN A 141 -14.66 1.06 -4.11
N ALA A 142 -14.20 0.14 -4.97
CA ALA A 142 -14.61 -1.25 -4.91
C ALA A 142 -14.23 -1.90 -3.57
N MET A 143 -13.08 -1.54 -2.99
CA MET A 143 -12.68 -2.04 -1.69
C MET A 143 -13.64 -1.58 -0.59
N LEU A 144 -14.07 -0.31 -0.61
CA LEU A 144 -15.08 0.17 0.32
C LEU A 144 -16.41 -0.58 0.16
N ASP A 145 -16.89 -0.79 -1.07
CA ASP A 145 -18.13 -1.51 -1.33
C ASP A 145 -18.07 -2.93 -0.77
N ARG A 146 -16.93 -3.64 -0.90
CA ARG A 146 -16.73 -4.98 -0.37
C ARG A 146 -16.74 -5.01 1.14
N VAL A 147 -16.02 -4.07 1.78
CA VAL A 147 -16.01 -3.92 3.25
C VAL A 147 -17.44 -3.75 3.77
N LEU A 148 -18.25 -2.90 3.11
CA LEU A 148 -19.64 -2.69 3.47
C LEU A 148 -20.53 -3.91 3.17
N LEU A 149 -20.27 -4.65 2.08
CA LEU A 149 -20.99 -5.87 1.72
C LEU A 149 -20.76 -6.99 2.76
N HIS A 150 -19.56 -7.05 3.33
CA HIS A 150 -19.23 -7.99 4.40
C HIS A 150 -19.56 -7.46 5.80
N GLU A 151 -20.33 -6.37 5.89
CA GLU A 151 -20.81 -5.77 7.15
C GLU A 151 -19.69 -5.37 8.12
N LEU A 152 -18.47 -5.11 7.59
CA LEU A 152 -17.37 -4.63 8.41
C LEU A 152 -17.60 -3.16 8.79
N ASN A 153 -17.29 -2.82 10.05
CA ASN A 153 -17.38 -1.46 10.54
C ASN A 153 -16.25 -0.60 9.99
N VAL A 154 -16.56 0.56 9.40
CA VAL A 154 -15.54 1.52 8.93
C VAL A 154 -15.38 2.62 9.99
N ASP A 155 -14.34 2.48 10.80
CA ASP A 155 -13.96 3.46 11.82
C ASP A 155 -13.21 4.65 11.19
N ARG A 156 -13.76 5.85 11.34
CA ARG A 156 -13.24 7.12 10.86
C ARG A 156 -12.97 8.14 11.99
N ASN A 157 -12.77 7.68 13.21
CA ASN A 157 -12.50 8.58 14.35
C ASN A 157 -11.20 9.38 14.17
N GLN A 158 -10.22 8.84 13.43
CA GLN A 158 -8.97 9.51 13.07
C GLN A 158 -8.88 9.84 11.57
N PHE A 159 -10.03 10.03 10.91
CA PHE A 159 -10.06 10.30 9.47
C PHE A 159 -9.76 11.76 9.15
N HIS A 160 -8.90 11.97 8.16
CA HIS A 160 -8.55 13.26 7.60
C HIS A 160 -8.88 13.30 6.09
N PRO A 161 -9.66 14.27 5.63
CA PRO A 161 -9.99 14.40 4.22
C PRO A 161 -8.78 14.89 3.40
N ILE A 162 -8.88 14.75 2.08
CA ILE A 162 -7.89 15.27 1.12
C ILE A 162 -7.59 16.75 1.42
N ASN A 163 -6.31 17.11 1.37
CA ASN A 163 -5.73 18.43 1.72
C ASN A 163 -5.75 18.76 3.21
N SER A 164 -5.99 17.81 4.10
CA SER A 164 -5.79 18.02 5.53
C SER A 164 -4.31 18.31 5.84
N LYS A 165 -4.04 19.23 6.76
CA LYS A 165 -2.69 19.53 7.24
C LYS A 165 -2.07 18.41 8.08
N GLN A 166 -2.85 17.44 8.51
CA GLN A 166 -2.40 16.28 9.27
C GLN A 166 -1.74 15.20 8.40
N VAL A 167 -1.84 15.35 7.07
CA VAL A 167 -1.25 14.41 6.11
C VAL A 167 -0.49 15.18 5.03
N ILE A 168 0.77 14.80 4.86
CA ILE A 168 1.59 15.23 3.73
C ILE A 168 1.16 14.42 2.52
N HIS A 169 0.79 15.11 1.43
CA HIS A 169 0.49 14.49 0.16
C HIS A 169 1.43 15.05 -0.91
N LEU A 170 2.28 14.18 -1.44
CA LEU A 170 3.25 14.54 -2.48
C LEU A 170 2.56 14.48 -3.85
N TYR A 171 2.39 15.63 -4.48
CA TYR A 171 1.82 15.72 -5.83
C TYR A 171 2.96 15.75 -6.85
N ASP A 172 3.13 14.70 -7.63
CA ASP A 172 4.22 14.57 -8.57
C ASP A 172 3.83 14.68 -10.04
N THR A 173 2.66 14.17 -10.41
CA THR A 173 2.20 14.18 -11.79
C THR A 173 0.70 14.47 -11.90
N PRO A 174 0.30 15.40 -12.79
CA PRO A 174 -1.10 15.71 -13.03
C PRO A 174 -1.80 14.66 -13.91
N GLN A 175 -1.04 13.73 -14.52
CA GLN A 175 -1.58 12.74 -15.45
C GLN A 175 -1.61 11.34 -14.84
N ARG A 176 -2.65 10.59 -15.22
CA ARG A 176 -2.81 9.18 -14.86
C ARG A 176 -3.14 8.38 -16.11
N LEU A 177 -2.58 7.19 -16.21
CA LEU A 177 -2.94 6.25 -17.27
C LEU A 177 -4.24 5.55 -16.89
N VAL A 178 -5.27 5.75 -17.68
CA VAL A 178 -6.63 5.25 -17.44
C VAL A 178 -7.03 4.31 -18.56
N SER A 179 -7.68 3.19 -18.24
CA SER A 179 -8.26 2.32 -19.25
C SER A 179 -9.51 2.97 -19.88
N ASN A 180 -9.68 2.84 -21.18
CA ASN A 180 -10.85 3.34 -21.94
C ASN A 180 -12.08 2.44 -21.75
N ASN A 181 -12.17 1.70 -20.67
CA ASN A 181 -13.35 0.89 -20.39
C ASN A 181 -14.49 1.76 -19.87
N ASP A 182 -15.71 1.42 -20.31
CA ASP A 182 -16.92 2.03 -19.77
C ASP A 182 -16.99 1.84 -18.24
N PRO A 183 -17.27 2.90 -17.45
CA PRO A 183 -17.45 2.80 -16.00
C PRO A 183 -18.43 1.71 -15.55
N GLY A 184 -19.49 1.44 -16.33
CA GLY A 184 -20.42 0.33 -16.08
C GLY A 184 -19.77 -1.06 -16.19
N ASN A 185 -18.81 -1.24 -17.11
CA ASN A 185 -18.02 -2.45 -17.21
C ASN A 185 -16.98 -2.59 -16.09
N TYR A 186 -16.45 -1.47 -15.60
CA TYR A 186 -15.57 -1.45 -14.43
C TYR A 186 -16.26 -2.02 -13.20
N ILE A 187 -17.50 -1.58 -12.92
CA ILE A 187 -18.28 -2.08 -11.77
C ILE A 187 -18.50 -3.59 -11.87
N LYS A 188 -18.81 -4.13 -13.05
CA LYS A 188 -18.96 -5.58 -13.26
C LYS A 188 -17.63 -6.32 -13.08
N LYS A 189 -16.52 -5.81 -13.61
CA LYS A 189 -15.18 -6.41 -13.47
C LYS A 189 -14.71 -6.43 -12.01
N ASN A 190 -15.06 -5.42 -11.21
CA ASN A 190 -14.70 -5.34 -9.80
C ASN A 190 -15.17 -6.55 -8.97
N PHE A 191 -16.15 -7.31 -9.43
CA PHE A 191 -16.64 -8.49 -8.72
C PHE A 191 -16.06 -9.81 -9.21
N ILE A 192 -15.36 -9.84 -10.34
CA ILE A 192 -14.87 -11.08 -10.97
C ILE A 192 -13.35 -11.20 -11.03
N ASP A 193 -12.61 -10.11 -11.04
CA ASP A 193 -11.12 -10.10 -11.15
C ASP A 193 -10.50 -9.49 -9.89
N ASN A 194 -10.18 -10.32 -8.93
CA ASN A 194 -9.85 -9.95 -7.56
C ASN A 194 -8.62 -10.70 -7.05
N LEU A 195 -8.41 -10.71 -5.73
CA LEU A 195 -7.30 -11.41 -5.08
C LEU A 195 -7.16 -12.87 -5.52
N ASP A 196 -8.27 -13.61 -5.62
CA ASP A 196 -8.32 -15.03 -6.03
C ASP A 196 -8.08 -15.27 -7.53
N LYS A 197 -7.93 -14.20 -8.32
CA LYS A 197 -7.70 -14.24 -9.77
C LYS A 197 -6.30 -13.75 -10.16
N ILE A 198 -5.34 -13.85 -9.27
CA ILE A 198 -3.94 -13.62 -9.57
C ILE A 198 -3.30 -14.98 -9.87
N TYR A 199 -2.74 -15.12 -11.06
CA TYR A 199 -2.15 -16.37 -11.57
C TYR A 199 -0.68 -16.14 -11.97
N GLU A 200 0.06 -17.25 -12.13
CA GLU A 200 1.44 -17.25 -12.64
C GLU A 200 2.28 -16.16 -11.93
N LEU A 201 2.09 -16.06 -10.61
CA LEU A 201 2.73 -15.03 -9.80
C LEU A 201 4.19 -15.38 -9.54
N ASN A 202 5.10 -14.50 -9.96
CA ASN A 202 6.51 -14.53 -9.63
C ASN A 202 6.92 -13.25 -8.92
N TYR A 203 7.45 -13.36 -7.70
CA TYR A 203 7.97 -12.24 -6.93
C TYR A 203 9.12 -12.68 -6.03
N THR A 204 9.98 -11.75 -5.70
CA THR A 204 11.05 -11.91 -4.71
C THR A 204 10.89 -10.89 -3.58
N ILE A 205 11.38 -11.21 -2.38
CA ILE A 205 11.43 -10.27 -1.25
C ILE A 205 12.90 -10.00 -0.94
N ALA A 206 13.30 -8.74 -0.96
CA ALA A 206 14.64 -8.26 -0.63
C ALA A 206 14.58 -7.22 0.50
N ASN A 207 15.64 -7.13 1.28
CA ASN A 207 15.81 -6.03 2.24
C ASN A 207 15.92 -4.70 1.47
N HIS A 208 15.23 -3.67 1.95
CA HIS A 208 15.39 -2.32 1.44
C HIS A 208 16.57 -1.66 2.16
N ILE A 209 17.67 -1.44 1.44
CA ILE A 209 18.85 -0.72 1.94
C ILE A 209 18.77 0.72 1.42
N THR A 210 18.65 1.70 2.32
CA THR A 210 18.80 3.11 1.93
C THR A 210 20.28 3.43 1.73
N SER A 211 20.62 4.26 0.75
CA SER A 211 22.01 4.62 0.39
C SER A 211 22.85 5.21 1.53
N ASN A 212 22.23 5.56 2.65
CA ASN A 212 22.96 5.96 3.87
C ASN A 212 23.56 4.78 4.64
N ASP A 213 23.15 3.53 4.33
CA ASP A 213 23.71 2.32 4.95
C ASP A 213 24.94 1.82 4.19
N ALA A 214 25.23 2.35 2.99
CA ALA A 214 26.31 1.91 2.10
C ALA A 214 27.69 2.55 2.41
N HIS A 215 27.80 3.43 3.41
CA HIS A 215 29.06 4.12 3.73
C HIS A 215 29.89 3.42 4.81
N ASN A 216 29.65 2.16 5.12
CA ASN A 216 30.52 1.34 5.97
C ASN A 216 31.13 0.18 5.16
N ASP A 217 31.79 0.48 4.03
CA ASP A 217 32.76 -0.43 3.43
C ASP A 217 34.15 0.02 3.91
N PRO A 218 34.86 -0.76 4.76
CA PRO A 218 36.19 -0.41 5.18
C PRO A 218 37.14 -0.70 4.02
N HIS A 219 37.50 0.31 3.23
CA HIS A 219 38.70 0.25 2.43
C HIS A 219 39.90 0.02 3.35
N ASN A 220 40.39 -1.20 3.32
CA ASN A 220 41.70 -1.60 3.80
C ASN A 220 42.77 -0.73 3.12
N ASP A 221 43.30 0.22 3.87
CA ASP A 221 44.58 0.84 3.54
C ASP A 221 45.61 0.36 4.57
N PRO A 222 46.64 -0.44 4.20
CA PRO A 222 47.58 -1.05 5.15
C PRO A 222 48.81 -0.15 5.38
N HIS A 223 48.64 1.03 5.91
CA HIS A 223 49.76 1.78 6.53
C HIS A 223 49.22 2.96 7.34
N ASN A 224 49.14 2.78 8.67
CA ASN A 224 49.80 3.66 9.61
C ASN A 224 49.69 3.24 11.08
N ASP A 225 50.77 3.51 11.75
CA ASP A 225 51.23 3.09 13.04
C ASP A 225 50.40 3.57 14.25
N ALA A 226 50.62 2.88 15.33
CA ALA A 226 50.05 3.05 16.65
C ALA A 226 50.15 4.43 17.26
N THR A 227 49.03 4.92 17.83
CA THR A 227 49.03 5.56 19.16
C THR A 227 47.66 5.39 19.83
N ASN A 228 47.73 4.84 21.05
CA ASN A 228 46.63 4.69 21.99
C ASN A 228 45.90 5.99 22.28
N HIS A 229 44.58 6.03 22.12
CA HIS A 229 43.70 6.77 23.03
C HIS A 229 42.37 6.02 23.18
N ALA A 230 41.97 5.98 24.46
CA ALA A 230 40.89 5.20 25.01
C ALA A 230 39.52 5.58 24.44
N ASN A 231 38.74 4.53 24.17
CA ASN A 231 37.31 4.40 24.43
C ASN A 231 36.43 5.64 24.43
N ASP A 232 35.78 5.90 23.31
CA ASP A 232 34.41 6.32 23.35
C ASP A 232 33.67 5.64 22.20
N THR A 233 33.21 4.41 22.48
CA THR A 233 32.35 3.66 21.58
C THR A 233 30.91 4.17 21.72
N ASN A 234 30.67 5.41 21.30
CA ASN A 234 29.36 5.81 20.82
C ASN A 234 29.14 5.16 19.47
N LYS A 235 28.95 3.84 19.51
CA LYS A 235 28.39 3.06 18.41
C LYS A 235 26.98 3.57 18.25
N LEU A 236 26.78 4.59 17.40
CA LEU A 236 25.48 4.89 16.85
C LEU A 236 24.97 3.61 16.23
N THR A 237 24.21 2.85 16.99
CA THR A 237 23.48 1.69 16.48
C THR A 237 22.46 2.30 15.53
N LEU A 238 22.80 2.36 14.24
CA LEU A 238 21.87 2.70 13.18
C LEU A 238 20.65 1.81 13.37
N ILE A 239 19.58 2.45 13.76
CA ILE A 239 18.33 1.78 14.10
C ILE A 239 17.73 1.36 12.75
N HIS A 240 18.04 0.14 12.29
CA HIS A 240 17.50 -0.41 11.05
C HIS A 240 16.00 -0.62 11.21
N GLN A 241 15.22 0.16 10.47
CA GLN A 241 13.81 -0.09 10.26
C GLN A 241 13.68 -1.38 9.41
N LYS A 242 12.74 -2.27 9.75
CA LYS A 242 12.49 -3.47 8.95
C LYS A 242 11.71 -3.09 7.69
N GLU A 243 12.43 -2.73 6.65
CA GLU A 243 11.90 -2.37 5.35
C GLU A 243 12.29 -3.40 4.30
N TYR A 244 11.33 -3.78 3.47
CA TYR A 244 11.49 -4.80 2.43
C TYR A 244 10.90 -4.34 1.11
N ILE A 245 11.41 -4.87 0.02
CA ILE A 245 10.84 -4.70 -1.32
C ILE A 245 10.32 -6.04 -1.79
N ILE A 246 9.05 -6.09 -2.19
CA ILE A 246 8.47 -7.19 -2.94
C ILE A 246 8.60 -6.83 -4.42
N ASN A 247 9.59 -7.36 -5.11
CA ASN A 247 9.76 -7.18 -6.54
C ASN A 247 8.83 -8.13 -7.28
N ILE A 248 7.78 -7.59 -7.89
CA ILE A 248 6.79 -8.33 -8.65
C ILE A 248 7.24 -8.36 -10.11
N GLU A 249 7.80 -9.48 -10.54
CA GLU A 249 8.40 -9.66 -11.86
C GLU A 249 7.36 -10.05 -12.89
N HIS A 250 6.40 -10.89 -12.49
CA HIS A 250 5.33 -11.36 -13.36
C HIS A 250 4.09 -11.74 -12.56
N PHE A 251 2.93 -11.51 -13.14
CA PHE A 251 1.63 -12.02 -12.70
C PHE A 251 0.62 -11.92 -13.83
N ARG A 252 -0.44 -12.72 -13.76
CA ARG A 252 -1.60 -12.63 -14.64
C ARG A 252 -2.86 -12.37 -13.85
N THR A 253 -3.81 -11.72 -14.48
CA THR A 253 -5.17 -11.48 -13.99
C THR A 253 -6.16 -11.95 -15.06
N LEU A 254 -7.45 -11.96 -14.78
CA LEU A 254 -8.46 -12.33 -15.78
C LEU A 254 -8.40 -11.42 -17.01
N VAL A 255 -8.09 -10.13 -16.79
CA VAL A 255 -7.98 -9.15 -17.87
C VAL A 255 -6.53 -9.05 -18.33
N ASN A 256 -6.29 -9.28 -19.63
CA ASN A 256 -5.00 -9.02 -20.25
C ASN A 256 -4.92 -7.53 -20.66
N PRO A 257 -3.96 -6.75 -20.13
CA PRO A 257 -3.85 -5.33 -20.46
C PRO A 257 -3.55 -5.07 -21.94
N ALA A 258 -3.00 -6.04 -22.69
CA ALA A 258 -2.80 -5.92 -24.13
C ALA A 258 -4.12 -5.79 -24.91
N ASN A 259 -5.25 -6.22 -24.33
CA ASN A 259 -6.57 -6.11 -24.91
C ASN A 259 -7.32 -4.83 -24.51
N GLU A 260 -6.68 -3.94 -23.75
CA GLU A 260 -7.27 -2.69 -23.29
C GLU A 260 -6.62 -1.48 -23.97
N ILE A 261 -7.41 -0.46 -24.20
CA ILE A 261 -6.94 0.84 -24.69
C ILE A 261 -6.74 1.75 -23.48
N PHE A 262 -5.57 2.37 -23.40
CA PHE A 262 -5.23 3.29 -22.34
C PHE A 262 -5.02 4.70 -22.90
N TYR A 263 -5.37 5.70 -22.10
CA TYR A 263 -5.08 7.09 -22.39
C TYR A 263 -4.60 7.83 -21.14
N ASN A 264 -3.83 8.88 -21.35
CA ASN A 264 -3.44 9.77 -20.27
C ASN A 264 -4.58 10.74 -19.94
N GLN A 265 -5.02 10.74 -18.69
CA GLN A 265 -6.03 11.64 -18.19
C GLN A 265 -5.42 12.61 -17.18
N ASN A 266 -5.74 13.90 -17.35
CA ASN A 266 -5.37 14.91 -16.36
C ASN A 266 -6.20 14.68 -15.09
N THR A 267 -5.55 14.51 -13.94
CA THR A 267 -6.22 14.26 -12.66
C THR A 267 -7.21 15.34 -12.24
N PHE A 268 -7.05 16.58 -12.75
CA PHE A 268 -8.01 17.68 -12.51
C PHE A 268 -9.39 17.40 -13.11
N TYR A 269 -9.45 16.74 -14.25
CA TYR A 269 -10.72 16.37 -14.90
C TYR A 269 -11.33 15.10 -14.29
N ALA A 270 -10.52 14.16 -13.84
CA ALA A 270 -11.00 12.94 -13.18
C ALA A 270 -11.79 13.24 -11.90
N LYS A 271 -11.40 14.27 -11.14
CA LYS A 271 -12.13 14.73 -9.95
C LYS A 271 -13.54 15.24 -10.26
N LYS A 272 -13.81 15.68 -11.49
CA LYS A 272 -15.08 16.26 -11.89
C LYS A 272 -16.08 15.22 -12.43
N LEU A 273 -15.58 14.11 -12.98
CA LEU A 273 -16.42 13.09 -13.62
C LEU A 273 -16.74 11.90 -12.69
N LEU A 274 -15.80 11.48 -11.86
CA LEU A 274 -15.95 10.29 -11.01
C LEU A 274 -16.97 10.45 -9.85
N PRO A 275 -17.06 11.56 -9.12
CA PRO A 275 -18.05 11.71 -8.05
C PRO A 275 -19.49 11.56 -8.52
N ASN A 276 -19.81 12.16 -9.67
CA ASN A 276 -21.19 12.14 -10.18
C ASN A 276 -21.60 10.78 -10.74
N VAL A 277 -20.66 10.03 -11.33
CA VAL A 277 -20.93 8.69 -11.86
C VAL A 277 -21.07 7.68 -10.70
N TYR A 278 -20.21 7.81 -9.67
CA TYR A 278 -20.21 6.91 -8.54
C TYR A 278 -21.39 7.13 -7.60
N GLU A 279 -21.71 8.38 -7.23
CA GLU A 279 -22.91 8.69 -6.43
C GLU A 279 -24.19 8.22 -7.10
N ASN A 280 -24.29 8.34 -8.43
CA ASN A 280 -25.44 7.86 -9.17
C ASN A 280 -25.49 6.32 -9.27
N SER A 281 -24.34 5.64 -9.34
CA SER A 281 -24.29 4.18 -9.39
C SER A 281 -24.62 3.55 -8.02
N VAL A 282 -24.09 4.11 -6.93
CA VAL A 282 -24.38 3.66 -5.56
C VAL A 282 -25.86 3.89 -5.21
N ARG A 283 -26.44 5.03 -5.62
CA ARG A 283 -27.89 5.25 -5.47
C ARG A 283 -28.71 4.23 -6.24
N ARG A 284 -28.32 3.86 -7.46
CA ARG A 284 -29.02 2.83 -8.27
C ARG A 284 -28.85 1.41 -7.69
N SER A 285 -27.68 1.03 -7.14
CA SER A 285 -27.48 -0.28 -6.53
C SER A 285 -28.26 -0.45 -5.22
N ARG A 286 -28.39 0.60 -4.40
CA ARG A 286 -29.21 0.57 -3.17
C ARG A 286 -30.72 0.41 -3.44
N TRP A 287 -31.19 0.75 -4.64
CA TRP A 287 -32.61 0.60 -5.00
C TRP A 287 -32.88 -0.67 -5.83
N GLY A 288 -31.87 -1.42 -6.24
CA GLY A 288 -31.98 -2.60 -7.11
C GLY A 288 -31.89 -3.97 -6.43
N LEU A 289 -31.55 -4.04 -5.14
CA LEU A 289 -31.50 -5.29 -4.37
C LEU A 289 -32.71 -5.34 -3.41
N LYS A 290 -33.87 -5.62 -3.96
CA LYS A 290 -34.95 -6.31 -3.26
C LYS A 290 -34.88 -7.77 -3.68
N PHE A 291 -34.41 -8.62 -2.78
CA PHE A 291 -34.69 -10.05 -2.74
C PHE A 291 -35.98 -10.29 -2.00
#